data_b8f716b004922788f5dd1cc87ec4558b
#
_entry.id   b8f716b004922788f5dd1cc87ec4558b
#
_cell.length_a   1.000
_cell.length_b   1.000
_cell.length_c   1.000
_cell.angle_alpha   90.00
_cell.angle_beta   90.00
_cell.angle_gamma   90.00
#
_symmetry.space_group_name_H-M   'P 1'
#
loop_
_entity.id
_entity.type
_entity.pdbx_description
1 polymer ?
#
loop_
_entity_poly.entity_id
_entity_poly.type
_entity_poly.pdbx_seq_one_letter_code
_entity_poly.pdbx_strand_id
1 'polypeptide(L)'
;MKKFFAMMLALVMALSLVACGKQNDTPDTDGDNGAEPAKTTLVVGVSADYAPFEFMYPDESGELVYGGIDISVAQYVADELGLTLQVENMSFDNLLTSLDKGDFDMVLSAMEATPDRLENADFSSGYYSDTPPAILVKADVADQYKTLADFNGKSVGAQTATTKLDMVNTIEGVTPVALSSVLDLVNELVYDKVDAILVDGGVAEQYAAANPDLVIADASSELPAAEPYCIAVAKGDPKGLLDGINAALAKMASENKIETFIADADALADVAVEVSAD
;
A
#
# COMPACT_ATOMS: atom_id res chain seq x y z
N MET A 1 24.05 45.56 33.46
CA MET A 1 24.99 44.86 34.34
C MET A 1 25.55 43.69 33.55
N LYS A 2 26.67 44.00 32.94
CA LYS A 2 27.45 43.06 32.10
C LYS A 2 28.47 42.37 33.01
N LYS A 3 28.93 41.16 32.60
CA LYS A 3 30.03 40.39 33.19
C LYS A 3 29.61 39.49 34.38
N PHE A 4 29.46 38.17 34.02
CA PHE A 4 29.92 37.02 34.81
C PHE A 4 29.30 35.76 34.15
N PHE A 5 29.89 35.27 33.08
CA PHE A 5 29.78 33.87 32.62
C PHE A 5 30.87 33.61 31.58
N ALA A 6 32.09 33.64 32.05
CA ALA A 6 33.23 33.17 31.30
C ALA A 6 34.24 32.64 32.30
N MET A 7 34.12 31.39 32.71
CA MET A 7 35.20 30.61 33.34
C MET A 7 34.67 29.31 33.93
N MET A 8 34.46 28.30 33.06
CA MET A 8 34.51 26.88 33.41
C MET A 8 34.57 26.04 32.16
N LEU A 9 35.66 26.17 31.45
CA LEU A 9 36.00 25.25 30.35
C LEU A 9 37.52 25.11 30.34
N ALA A 10 38.08 24.31 31.21
CA ALA A 10 39.43 23.76 31.13
C ALA A 10 39.73 23.01 32.43
N LEU A 11 39.54 21.71 32.45
CA LEU A 11 40.31 20.73 33.24
C LEU A 11 39.64 19.36 33.19
N VAL A 12 39.91 18.60 32.16
CA VAL A 12 40.06 17.11 32.18
C VAL A 12 40.72 16.71 30.88
N MET A 13 41.98 16.97 30.74
CA MET A 13 42.90 16.29 29.85
C MET A 13 44.22 16.15 30.60
N ALA A 14 44.42 15.03 31.19
CA ALA A 14 45.73 14.44 31.51
C ALA A 14 45.49 13.28 32.48
N LEU A 15 45.65 12.05 31.98
CA LEU A 15 46.23 10.94 32.71
C LEU A 15 45.84 9.63 31.98
N SER A 16 46.65 9.25 30.98
CA SER A 16 46.84 7.83 30.64
C SER A 16 48.05 7.67 29.72
N LEU A 17 49.24 7.69 30.29
CA LEU A 17 50.43 7.12 29.69
C LEU A 17 51.19 6.45 30.85
N VAL A 18 51.52 5.19 30.60
CA VAL A 18 52.52 4.30 31.21
C VAL A 18 51.91 3.01 31.74
N ALA A 19 52.03 1.96 30.93
CA ALA A 19 52.64 0.67 31.34
C ALA A 19 52.92 -0.16 30.12
N CYS A 20 54.14 -0.14 29.63
CA CYS A 20 54.76 -1.24 28.85
C CYS A 20 55.14 -2.38 29.81
N GLY A 21 54.79 -3.62 29.47
CA GLY A 21 55.32 -4.78 30.19
C GLY A 21 54.81 -6.13 29.71
N LYS A 22 55.57 -6.75 28.78
CA LYS A 22 55.76 -8.19 28.56
C LYS A 22 54.60 -9.06 28.00
N GLN A 23 54.87 -9.48 26.82
CA GLN A 23 54.57 -10.66 26.01
C GLN A 23 54.27 -11.93 26.80
N ASN A 24 53.10 -12.55 26.53
CA ASN A 24 52.92 -13.98 26.51
C ASN A 24 51.82 -14.31 25.46
N ASP A 25 52.21 -15.12 24.49
CA ASP A 25 51.39 -15.61 23.40
C ASP A 25 50.34 -16.57 23.89
N THR A 26 49.06 -16.24 23.66
CA THR A 26 47.96 -17.17 23.47
C THR A 26 47.00 -16.58 22.43
N PRO A 27 46.59 -17.31 21.41
CA PRO A 27 45.63 -16.81 20.43
C PRO A 27 44.22 -16.86 21.02
N ASP A 28 43.76 -15.74 21.56
CA ASP A 28 42.35 -15.55 21.84
C ASP A 28 41.65 -15.19 20.51
N THR A 29 40.97 -16.17 19.99
CA THR A 29 39.91 -16.00 18.98
C THR A 29 38.67 -15.42 19.65
N ASP A 30 38.69 -14.14 19.98
CA ASP A 30 37.47 -13.39 20.20
C ASP A 30 36.94 -12.97 18.83
N GLY A 31 36.10 -13.83 18.27
CA GLY A 31 35.18 -13.46 17.24
C GLY A 31 34.14 -12.52 17.83
N ASP A 32 34.36 -11.24 17.67
CA ASP A 32 33.34 -10.22 17.80
C ASP A 32 32.29 -10.47 16.69
N ASN A 33 31.37 -11.39 16.94
CA ASN A 33 30.14 -11.51 16.21
C ASN A 33 29.28 -10.31 16.67
N GLY A 34 29.53 -9.15 16.07
CA GLY A 34 28.59 -8.05 16.05
C GLY A 34 27.32 -8.51 15.35
N ALA A 35 26.44 -9.18 16.11
CA ALA A 35 25.08 -9.42 15.64
C ALA A 35 24.46 -8.05 15.41
N GLU A 36 24.13 -7.74 14.17
CA GLU A 36 23.28 -6.58 13.88
C GLU A 36 22.05 -6.64 14.82
N PRO A 37 21.64 -5.52 15.42
CA PRO A 37 20.45 -5.51 16.26
C PRO A 37 19.29 -6.12 15.47
N ALA A 38 18.60 -7.09 16.10
CA ALA A 38 17.47 -7.74 15.45
C ALA A 38 16.47 -6.67 14.99
N LYS A 39 16.03 -6.76 13.74
CA LYS A 39 15.02 -5.86 13.18
C LYS A 39 13.77 -5.91 14.04
N THR A 40 13.27 -4.76 14.45
CA THR A 40 12.08 -4.64 15.30
C THR A 40 10.88 -4.02 14.58
N THR A 41 11.08 -3.52 13.36
CA THR A 41 10.06 -2.80 12.60
C THR A 41 9.86 -3.47 11.24
N LEU A 42 8.59 -3.60 10.81
CA LEU A 42 8.19 -3.99 9.48
C LEU A 42 7.69 -2.74 8.74
N VAL A 43 8.43 -2.30 7.74
CA VAL A 43 8.09 -1.11 6.94
C VAL A 43 7.27 -1.55 5.74
N VAL A 44 6.07 -1.01 5.59
CA VAL A 44 5.09 -1.39 4.58
C VAL A 44 4.77 -0.20 3.68
N GLY A 45 4.94 -0.36 2.37
CA GLY A 45 4.53 0.60 1.36
C GLY A 45 3.07 0.40 0.96
N VAL A 46 2.31 1.50 0.89
CA VAL A 46 0.90 1.53 0.47
C VAL A 46 0.62 2.74 -0.42
N SER A 47 -0.52 2.75 -1.14
CA SER A 47 -1.06 3.92 -1.84
C SER A 47 -2.41 4.27 -1.23
N ALA A 48 -2.38 5.10 -0.16
CA ALA A 48 -3.50 5.27 0.78
C ALA A 48 -4.57 6.28 0.30
N ASP A 49 -5.00 6.12 -0.95
CA ASP A 49 -6.14 6.80 -1.58
C ASP A 49 -7.19 5.79 -2.12
N TYR A 50 -7.23 4.57 -1.54
CA TYR A 50 -7.95 3.43 -2.13
C TYR A 50 -8.87 2.72 -1.12
N ALA A 51 -9.85 3.46 -0.54
CA ALA A 51 -10.85 2.87 0.34
C ALA A 51 -11.71 1.81 -0.39
N PRO A 52 -12.02 0.66 0.24
CA PRO A 52 -11.83 0.31 1.65
C PRO A 52 -10.51 -0.41 1.96
N PHE A 53 -9.53 -0.48 1.03
CA PHE A 53 -8.30 -1.26 1.19
C PHE A 53 -7.25 -0.52 2.02
N GLU A 54 -6.83 0.67 1.60
CA GLU A 54 -5.89 1.52 2.32
C GLU A 54 -6.26 3.00 2.16
N PHE A 55 -6.44 3.67 3.27
CA PHE A 55 -6.84 5.07 3.33
C PHE A 55 -6.41 5.71 4.66
N MET A 56 -6.53 7.03 4.75
CA MET A 56 -6.35 7.75 6.01
C MET A 56 -7.69 8.20 6.57
N TYR A 57 -7.81 8.19 7.89
CA TYR A 57 -8.97 8.69 8.59
C TYR A 57 -8.57 9.37 9.91
N PRO A 58 -9.36 10.31 10.46
CA PRO A 58 -9.08 10.91 11.75
C PRO A 58 -9.45 9.94 12.88
N ASP A 59 -8.50 9.67 13.78
CA ASP A 59 -8.76 8.93 15.01
C ASP A 59 -9.59 9.75 16.02
N GLU A 60 -9.85 9.20 17.22
CA GLU A 60 -10.60 9.87 18.28
C GLU A 60 -9.96 11.21 18.75
N SER A 61 -8.66 11.40 18.53
CA SER A 61 -7.95 12.66 18.83
C SER A 61 -7.99 13.66 17.66
N GLY A 62 -8.42 13.22 16.49
CA GLY A 62 -8.40 13.98 15.24
C GLY A 62 -7.06 13.91 14.51
N GLU A 63 -6.15 13.01 14.93
CA GLU A 63 -4.92 12.73 14.20
C GLU A 63 -5.22 11.78 13.03
N LEU A 64 -4.61 12.05 11.85
CA LEU A 64 -4.79 11.19 10.69
C LEU A 64 -3.95 9.92 10.84
N VAL A 65 -4.62 8.79 10.76
CA VAL A 65 -4.02 7.46 10.86
C VAL A 65 -4.41 6.60 9.65
N TYR A 66 -3.64 5.57 9.37
CA TYR A 66 -3.94 4.63 8.30
C TYR A 66 -4.97 3.59 8.73
N GLY A 67 -5.89 3.27 7.84
CA GLY A 67 -6.92 2.23 8.01
C GLY A 67 -7.21 1.50 6.71
N GLY A 68 -8.05 0.49 6.81
CA GLY A 68 -8.47 -0.33 5.68
C GLY A 68 -8.10 -1.81 5.82
N ILE A 69 -8.56 -2.60 4.85
CA ILE A 69 -8.34 -4.04 4.83
C ILE A 69 -6.85 -4.35 4.79
N ASP A 70 -6.10 -3.70 3.90
CA ASP A 70 -4.66 -3.93 3.70
C ASP A 70 -3.84 -3.54 4.93
N ILE A 71 -4.21 -2.44 5.59
CA ILE A 71 -3.56 -2.01 6.84
C ILE A 71 -3.81 -3.04 7.95
N SER A 72 -5.02 -3.58 8.04
CA SER A 72 -5.37 -4.63 9.02
C SER A 72 -4.62 -5.93 8.75
N VAL A 73 -4.48 -6.33 7.48
CA VAL A 73 -3.67 -7.47 7.08
C VAL A 73 -2.19 -7.24 7.40
N ALA A 74 -1.66 -6.06 7.09
CA ALA A 74 -0.28 -5.69 7.38
C ALA A 74 0.02 -5.71 8.89
N GLN A 75 -0.90 -5.19 9.71
CA GLN A 75 -0.78 -5.24 11.18
C GLN A 75 -0.80 -6.68 11.69
N TYR A 76 -1.72 -7.51 11.17
CA TYR A 76 -1.78 -8.92 11.53
C TYR A 76 -0.47 -9.66 11.20
N VAL A 77 0.09 -9.43 10.01
CA VAL A 77 1.38 -10.00 9.61
C VAL A 77 2.51 -9.52 10.52
N ALA A 78 2.57 -8.22 10.83
CA ALA A 78 3.58 -7.66 11.72
C ALA A 78 3.51 -8.31 13.12
N ASP A 79 2.31 -8.46 13.68
CA ASP A 79 2.09 -9.10 15.00
C ASP A 79 2.55 -10.56 15.01
N GLU A 80 2.23 -11.34 13.97
CA GLU A 80 2.65 -12.75 13.85
C GLU A 80 4.16 -12.89 13.67
N LEU A 81 4.81 -11.90 13.06
CA LEU A 81 6.28 -11.85 12.93
C LEU A 81 6.97 -11.26 14.18
N GLY A 82 6.22 -10.76 15.16
CA GLY A 82 6.75 -10.09 16.35
C GLY A 82 7.43 -8.76 16.06
N LEU A 83 6.97 -8.04 15.04
CA LEU A 83 7.51 -6.75 14.57
C LEU A 83 6.50 -5.62 14.82
N THR A 84 6.98 -4.38 14.89
CA THR A 84 6.13 -3.20 14.91
C THR A 84 5.86 -2.74 13.47
N LEU A 85 4.61 -2.52 13.12
CA LEU A 85 4.22 -2.00 11.81
C LEU A 85 4.62 -0.52 11.67
N GLN A 86 5.21 -0.17 10.53
CA GLN A 86 5.39 1.20 10.07
C GLN A 86 4.85 1.31 8.65
N VAL A 87 3.91 2.21 8.43
CA VAL A 87 3.27 2.41 7.11
C VAL A 87 3.87 3.64 6.44
N GLU A 88 4.26 3.49 5.19
CA GLU A 88 4.78 4.55 4.32
C GLU A 88 3.87 4.68 3.10
N ASN A 89 3.34 5.89 2.88
CA ASN A 89 2.43 6.18 1.76
C ASN A 89 3.19 6.75 0.57
N MET A 90 2.89 6.25 -0.63
CA MET A 90 3.35 6.84 -1.89
C MET A 90 2.40 6.46 -3.04
N SER A 91 2.57 7.06 -4.21
CA SER A 91 1.79 6.71 -5.38
C SER A 91 2.02 5.25 -5.81
N PHE A 92 0.96 4.59 -6.26
CA PHE A 92 0.94 3.15 -6.59
C PHE A 92 2.03 2.75 -7.59
N ASP A 93 2.24 3.55 -8.62
CA ASP A 93 3.22 3.30 -9.69
C ASP A 93 4.69 3.29 -9.21
N ASN A 94 4.96 3.84 -8.02
CA ASN A 94 6.29 3.88 -7.43
C ASN A 94 6.56 2.76 -6.41
N LEU A 95 5.52 2.05 -5.93
CA LEU A 95 5.62 1.08 -4.82
C LEU A 95 6.64 -0.03 -5.09
N LEU A 96 6.54 -0.74 -6.22
CA LEU A 96 7.45 -1.85 -6.52
C LEU A 96 8.89 -1.38 -6.79
N THR A 97 9.06 -0.17 -7.35
CA THR A 97 10.39 0.41 -7.55
C THR A 97 11.07 0.75 -6.22
N SER A 98 10.32 1.27 -5.26
CA SER A 98 10.82 1.57 -3.91
C SER A 98 11.05 0.30 -3.09
N LEU A 99 10.22 -0.73 -3.28
CA LEU A 99 10.44 -2.05 -2.70
C LEU A 99 11.78 -2.66 -3.16
N ASP A 100 12.09 -2.59 -4.46
CA ASP A 100 13.36 -3.10 -5.03
C ASP A 100 14.58 -2.33 -4.50
N LYS A 101 14.44 -1.02 -4.24
CA LYS A 101 15.48 -0.20 -3.60
C LYS A 101 15.69 -0.53 -2.12
N GLY A 102 14.74 -1.22 -1.49
CA GLY A 102 14.77 -1.57 -0.07
C GLY A 102 14.18 -0.51 0.86
N ASP A 103 13.45 0.48 0.33
CA ASP A 103 12.76 1.51 1.11
C ASP A 103 11.67 0.88 1.98
N PHE A 104 11.09 -0.24 1.53
CA PHE A 104 10.08 -1.04 2.23
C PHE A 104 10.58 -2.46 2.50
N ASP A 105 9.87 -3.16 3.37
CA ASP A 105 10.03 -4.60 3.59
C ASP A 105 9.05 -5.40 2.76
N MET A 106 7.84 -4.89 2.65
CA MET A 106 6.76 -5.44 1.84
C MET A 106 5.85 -4.32 1.33
N VAL A 107 5.00 -4.65 0.37
CA VAL A 107 3.98 -3.75 -0.19
C VAL A 107 2.63 -4.45 -0.14
N LEU A 108 1.61 -3.74 0.35
CA LEU A 108 0.19 -4.05 0.23
C LEU A 108 -0.50 -2.83 -0.37
N SER A 109 -1.29 -3.00 -1.39
CA SER A 109 -2.06 -1.93 -2.04
C SER A 109 -3.05 -2.53 -3.05
N ALA A 110 -3.93 -3.41 -2.58
CA ALA A 110 -4.86 -4.18 -3.42
C ALA A 110 -4.17 -4.75 -4.68
N MET A 111 -2.94 -5.27 -4.52
CA MET A 111 -2.03 -5.57 -5.62
C MET A 111 -2.13 -7.03 -6.07
N GLU A 112 -2.42 -7.25 -7.35
CA GLU A 112 -2.41 -8.58 -7.98
C GLU A 112 -0.98 -8.98 -8.39
N ALA A 113 -0.66 -10.29 -8.30
CA ALA A 113 0.60 -10.87 -8.73
C ALA A 113 0.60 -11.16 -10.25
N THR A 114 0.63 -10.10 -11.07
CA THR A 114 0.66 -10.25 -12.54
C THR A 114 2.00 -10.81 -13.04
N PRO A 115 2.04 -11.44 -14.24
CA PRO A 115 3.30 -11.92 -14.81
C PRO A 115 4.40 -10.85 -14.86
N ASP A 116 4.07 -9.62 -15.26
CA ASP A 116 5.03 -8.52 -15.37
C ASP A 116 5.57 -8.09 -14.00
N ARG A 117 4.71 -8.07 -12.97
CA ARG A 117 5.12 -7.76 -11.60
C ARG A 117 5.99 -8.86 -11.00
N LEU A 118 5.70 -10.13 -11.34
CA LEU A 118 6.49 -11.30 -10.93
C LEU A 118 7.92 -11.31 -11.49
N GLU A 119 8.22 -10.55 -12.54
CA GLU A 119 9.59 -10.38 -13.01
C GLU A 119 10.45 -9.59 -12.00
N ASN A 120 9.83 -8.64 -11.27
CA ASN A 120 10.52 -7.65 -10.45
C ASN A 120 10.29 -7.80 -8.94
N ALA A 121 9.30 -8.59 -8.52
CA ALA A 121 9.01 -8.86 -7.11
C ALA A 121 8.60 -10.32 -6.93
N ASP A 122 8.65 -10.80 -5.69
CA ASP A 122 8.02 -12.06 -5.30
C ASP A 122 6.76 -11.76 -4.49
N PHE A 123 5.77 -12.65 -4.58
CA PHE A 123 4.46 -12.43 -3.99
C PHE A 123 4.06 -13.55 -3.05
N SER A 124 3.31 -13.21 -2.03
CA SER A 124 2.66 -14.17 -1.12
C SER A 124 1.53 -14.93 -1.83
N SER A 125 0.95 -15.89 -1.15
CA SER A 125 -0.40 -16.37 -1.46
C SER A 125 -1.41 -15.21 -1.38
N GLY A 126 -2.52 -15.31 -2.14
CA GLY A 126 -3.59 -14.33 -2.07
C GLY A 126 -4.20 -14.23 -0.67
N TYR A 127 -4.43 -13.02 -0.19
CA TYR A 127 -5.08 -12.77 1.11
C TYR A 127 -6.54 -12.36 0.98
N TYR A 128 -6.94 -11.80 -0.15
CA TYR A 128 -8.29 -11.32 -0.43
C TYR A 128 -8.62 -11.47 -1.92
N SER A 129 -9.90 -11.72 -2.23
CA SER A 129 -10.45 -11.65 -3.59
C SER A 129 -11.63 -10.71 -3.57
N ASP A 130 -11.51 -9.63 -4.33
CA ASP A 130 -12.54 -8.59 -4.42
C ASP A 130 -13.70 -9.00 -5.32
N THR A 131 -14.78 -8.20 -5.30
CA THR A 131 -15.79 -8.19 -6.34
C THR A 131 -15.16 -7.80 -7.70
N PRO A 132 -15.76 -8.20 -8.84
CA PRO A 132 -15.18 -7.88 -10.15
C PRO A 132 -14.93 -6.39 -10.32
N PRO A 133 -13.88 -5.98 -11.08
CA PRO A 133 -13.64 -4.59 -11.42
C PRO A 133 -14.89 -3.93 -11.99
N ALA A 134 -15.07 -2.63 -11.74
CA ALA A 134 -16.27 -1.93 -12.13
C ALA A 134 -15.97 -0.58 -12.77
N ILE A 135 -16.87 -0.17 -13.68
CA ILE A 135 -16.80 1.12 -14.34
C ILE A 135 -17.79 2.06 -13.67
N LEU A 136 -17.29 3.13 -13.04
CA LEU A 136 -18.08 4.21 -12.51
C LEU A 136 -18.41 5.23 -13.60
N VAL A 137 -19.65 5.64 -13.65
CA VAL A 137 -20.18 6.68 -14.53
C VAL A 137 -21.08 7.62 -13.75
N LYS A 138 -21.43 8.78 -14.31
CA LYS A 138 -22.42 9.66 -13.71
C LYS A 138 -23.81 9.05 -13.84
N ALA A 139 -24.62 9.16 -12.78
CA ALA A 139 -25.96 8.56 -12.69
C ALA A 139 -26.90 9.02 -13.78
N ASP A 140 -26.82 10.29 -14.21
CA ASP A 140 -27.69 10.88 -15.21
C ASP A 140 -27.46 10.37 -16.65
N VAL A 141 -26.31 9.70 -16.90
CA VAL A 141 -25.96 9.11 -18.20
C VAL A 141 -25.80 7.58 -18.15
N ALA A 142 -26.00 6.95 -17.01
CA ALA A 142 -25.75 5.51 -16.79
C ALA A 142 -26.48 4.59 -17.78
N ASP A 143 -27.70 4.98 -18.19
CA ASP A 143 -28.50 4.23 -19.16
C ASP A 143 -27.86 4.12 -20.55
N GLN A 144 -26.82 4.92 -20.84
CA GLN A 144 -26.09 4.90 -22.10
C GLN A 144 -24.98 3.83 -22.11
N TYR A 145 -24.62 3.24 -20.97
CA TYR A 145 -23.46 2.35 -20.80
C TYR A 145 -23.88 0.93 -20.36
N LYS A 146 -24.47 0.17 -21.26
CA LYS A 146 -24.96 -1.19 -21.00
C LYS A 146 -23.95 -2.28 -21.34
N THR A 147 -23.02 -1.98 -22.28
CA THR A 147 -21.96 -2.87 -22.74
C THR A 147 -20.65 -2.11 -22.88
N LEU A 148 -19.51 -2.81 -22.93
CA LEU A 148 -18.20 -2.17 -23.14
C LEU A 148 -18.15 -1.43 -24.50
N ALA A 149 -18.90 -1.88 -25.50
CA ALA A 149 -18.97 -1.22 -26.83
C ALA A 149 -19.58 0.19 -26.76
N ASP A 150 -20.38 0.50 -25.75
CA ASP A 150 -21.00 1.83 -25.58
C ASP A 150 -19.98 2.90 -25.19
N PHE A 151 -18.77 2.49 -24.79
CA PHE A 151 -17.66 3.43 -24.51
C PHE A 151 -16.84 3.82 -25.77
N ASN A 152 -17.22 3.35 -26.95
CA ASN A 152 -16.54 3.76 -28.19
C ASN A 152 -16.60 5.29 -28.38
N GLY A 153 -15.44 5.93 -28.56
CA GLY A 153 -15.31 7.39 -28.66
C GLY A 153 -15.34 8.11 -27.31
N LYS A 154 -15.38 7.40 -26.18
CA LYS A 154 -15.40 7.94 -24.83
C LYS A 154 -14.01 7.94 -24.19
N SER A 155 -13.85 8.79 -23.17
CA SER A 155 -12.67 8.80 -22.31
C SER A 155 -12.92 7.98 -21.06
N VAL A 156 -12.03 7.02 -20.75
CA VAL A 156 -12.13 6.19 -19.56
C VAL A 156 -10.83 6.30 -18.76
N GLY A 157 -10.96 6.72 -17.51
CA GLY A 157 -9.84 6.86 -16.58
C GLY A 157 -9.54 5.57 -15.85
N ALA A 158 -8.26 5.35 -15.53
CA ALA A 158 -7.80 4.34 -14.56
C ALA A 158 -6.47 4.77 -13.95
N GLN A 159 -6.16 4.23 -12.76
CA GLN A 159 -4.91 4.56 -12.09
C GLN A 159 -3.70 3.99 -12.85
N THR A 160 -2.64 4.78 -12.92
CA THR A 160 -1.38 4.42 -13.59
C THR A 160 -0.78 3.14 -13.02
N ALA A 161 -0.22 2.29 -13.88
CA ALA A 161 0.44 1.02 -13.55
C ALA A 161 -0.48 -0.05 -12.92
N THR A 162 -1.80 0.06 -13.12
CA THR A 162 -2.78 -0.92 -12.64
C THR A 162 -3.28 -1.84 -13.75
N THR A 163 -3.74 -3.02 -13.37
CA THR A 163 -4.47 -3.93 -14.26
C THR A 163 -5.74 -3.29 -14.82
N LYS A 164 -6.33 -2.35 -14.11
CA LYS A 164 -7.50 -1.59 -14.55
C LYS A 164 -7.18 -0.70 -15.75
N LEU A 165 -6.01 -0.05 -15.76
CA LEU A 165 -5.55 0.69 -16.94
C LEU A 165 -5.30 -0.23 -18.13
N ASP A 166 -4.74 -1.42 -17.88
CA ASP A 166 -4.56 -2.42 -18.94
C ASP A 166 -5.90 -2.86 -19.52
N MET A 167 -6.92 -3.08 -18.66
CA MET A 167 -8.28 -3.39 -19.12
C MET A 167 -8.86 -2.25 -19.97
N VAL A 168 -8.75 -0.98 -19.54
CA VAL A 168 -9.20 0.19 -20.34
C VAL A 168 -8.56 0.20 -21.71
N ASN A 169 -7.27 -0.12 -21.80
CA ASN A 169 -6.54 -0.17 -23.08
C ASN A 169 -7.06 -1.28 -24.03
N THR A 170 -7.81 -2.27 -23.54
CA THR A 170 -8.41 -3.32 -24.38
C THR A 170 -9.80 -2.97 -24.90
N ILE A 171 -10.46 -1.94 -24.37
CA ILE A 171 -11.81 -1.55 -24.80
C ILE A 171 -11.73 -0.79 -26.13
N GLU A 172 -12.41 -1.29 -27.14
CA GLU A 172 -12.31 -0.75 -28.51
C GLU A 172 -12.83 0.69 -28.59
N GLY A 173 -12.00 1.57 -29.15
CA GLY A 173 -12.37 2.97 -29.43
C GLY A 173 -12.38 3.90 -28.21
N VAL A 174 -11.97 3.41 -27.04
CA VAL A 174 -11.81 4.23 -25.82
C VAL A 174 -10.55 5.09 -25.93
N THR A 175 -10.60 6.29 -25.36
CA THR A 175 -9.44 7.12 -25.07
C THR A 175 -9.03 6.92 -23.61
N PRO A 176 -7.94 6.21 -23.30
CA PRO A 176 -7.50 5.99 -21.93
C PRO A 176 -7.00 7.29 -21.28
N VAL A 177 -7.33 7.50 -20.01
CA VAL A 177 -6.81 8.59 -19.18
C VAL A 177 -6.15 7.98 -17.95
N ALA A 178 -4.82 8.13 -17.81
CA ALA A 178 -4.06 7.58 -16.71
C ALA A 178 -3.68 8.70 -15.73
N LEU A 179 -4.05 8.54 -14.45
CA LEU A 179 -3.63 9.42 -13.35
C LEU A 179 -3.07 8.59 -12.21
N SER A 180 -2.18 9.18 -11.41
CA SER A 180 -1.55 8.47 -10.27
C SER A 180 -2.51 8.31 -9.10
N SER A 181 -3.45 9.25 -8.92
CA SER A 181 -4.43 9.26 -7.83
C SER A 181 -5.81 8.84 -8.31
N VAL A 182 -6.46 7.95 -7.54
CA VAL A 182 -7.86 7.56 -7.78
C VAL A 182 -8.80 8.71 -7.45
N LEU A 183 -8.49 9.50 -6.43
CA LEU A 183 -9.24 10.71 -6.11
C LEU A 183 -9.29 11.68 -7.29
N ASP A 184 -8.15 11.92 -7.94
CA ASP A 184 -8.11 12.79 -9.12
C ASP A 184 -8.96 12.23 -10.26
N LEU A 185 -8.97 10.90 -10.46
CA LEU A 185 -9.84 10.24 -11.44
C LEU A 185 -11.31 10.46 -11.13
N VAL A 186 -11.72 10.34 -9.86
CA VAL A 186 -13.10 10.59 -9.43
C VAL A 186 -13.46 12.06 -9.65
N ASN A 187 -12.57 12.99 -9.33
CA ASN A 187 -12.76 14.41 -9.59
C ASN A 187 -12.90 14.70 -11.10
N GLU A 188 -12.07 14.09 -11.94
CA GLU A 188 -12.18 14.23 -13.40
C GLU A 188 -13.54 13.72 -13.92
N LEU A 189 -14.07 12.63 -13.34
CA LEU A 189 -15.40 12.10 -13.67
C LEU A 189 -16.52 13.05 -13.19
N VAL A 190 -16.47 13.53 -11.97
CA VAL A 190 -17.46 14.45 -11.40
C VAL A 190 -17.54 15.75 -12.17
N TYR A 191 -16.41 16.27 -12.63
CA TYR A 191 -16.31 17.53 -13.40
C TYR A 191 -16.39 17.35 -14.92
N ASP A 192 -16.88 16.20 -15.43
CA ASP A 192 -17.09 15.93 -16.86
C ASP A 192 -15.80 16.03 -17.72
N LYS A 193 -14.64 15.70 -17.15
CA LYS A 193 -13.35 15.67 -17.86
C LYS A 193 -13.08 14.28 -18.45
N VAL A 194 -13.60 13.24 -17.81
CA VAL A 194 -13.66 11.88 -18.35
C VAL A 194 -15.11 11.41 -18.33
N ASP A 195 -15.46 10.48 -19.23
CA ASP A 195 -16.82 9.94 -19.32
C ASP A 195 -17.04 8.82 -18.30
N ALA A 196 -15.97 8.13 -17.88
CA ALA A 196 -16.02 7.02 -16.93
C ALA A 196 -14.66 6.81 -16.26
N ILE A 197 -14.64 6.04 -15.16
CA ILE A 197 -13.41 5.50 -14.58
C ILE A 197 -13.56 4.01 -14.30
N LEU A 198 -12.49 3.24 -14.44
CA LEU A 198 -12.44 1.82 -14.12
C LEU A 198 -11.54 1.62 -12.89
N VAL A 199 -12.12 1.03 -11.84
CA VAL A 199 -11.47 0.74 -10.56
C VAL A 199 -11.83 -0.66 -10.08
N ASP A 200 -11.27 -1.10 -8.96
CA ASP A 200 -11.67 -2.35 -8.30
C ASP A 200 -13.12 -2.28 -7.80
N GLY A 201 -13.77 -3.44 -7.68
CA GLY A 201 -15.19 -3.48 -7.37
C GLY A 201 -15.54 -2.87 -6.04
N GLY A 202 -14.81 -3.21 -4.97
CA GLY A 202 -15.03 -2.63 -3.65
C GLY A 202 -14.84 -1.12 -3.61
N VAL A 203 -13.86 -0.61 -4.37
CA VAL A 203 -13.63 0.85 -4.51
C VAL A 203 -14.79 1.52 -5.25
N ALA A 204 -15.28 0.91 -6.33
CA ALA A 204 -16.44 1.43 -7.06
C ALA A 204 -17.69 1.47 -6.18
N GLU A 205 -17.93 0.43 -5.40
CA GLU A 205 -19.06 0.35 -4.44
C GLU A 205 -18.96 1.46 -3.40
N GLN A 206 -17.76 1.70 -2.85
CA GLN A 206 -17.53 2.76 -1.86
C GLN A 206 -17.81 4.16 -2.44
N TYR A 207 -17.27 4.47 -3.64
CA TYR A 207 -17.54 5.77 -4.27
C TYR A 207 -18.99 5.96 -4.67
N ALA A 208 -19.68 4.92 -5.15
CA ALA A 208 -21.10 4.98 -5.48
C ALA A 208 -21.98 5.16 -4.22
N ALA A 209 -21.59 4.56 -3.09
CA ALA A 209 -22.29 4.74 -1.82
C ALA A 209 -22.09 6.15 -1.25
N ALA A 210 -20.86 6.69 -1.33
CA ALA A 210 -20.52 8.02 -0.83
C ALA A 210 -21.05 9.17 -1.72
N ASN A 211 -21.21 8.94 -3.03
CA ASN A 211 -21.64 9.95 -3.97
C ASN A 211 -22.83 9.47 -4.81
N PRO A 212 -24.07 9.92 -4.51
CA PRO A 212 -25.27 9.48 -5.24
C PRO A 212 -25.31 9.90 -6.72
N ASP A 213 -24.43 10.82 -7.15
CA ASP A 213 -24.29 11.22 -8.55
C ASP A 213 -23.42 10.22 -9.36
N LEU A 214 -22.80 9.23 -8.70
CA LEU A 214 -22.01 8.18 -9.33
C LEU A 214 -22.69 6.82 -9.18
N VAL A 215 -22.61 6.01 -10.22
CA VAL A 215 -23.13 4.63 -10.21
C VAL A 215 -22.23 3.70 -11.00
N ILE A 216 -22.33 2.42 -10.70
CA ILE A 216 -21.65 1.36 -11.47
C ILE A 216 -22.44 1.11 -12.75
N ALA A 217 -21.78 1.22 -13.90
CA ALA A 217 -22.38 0.94 -15.20
C ALA A 217 -22.69 -0.56 -15.40
N ASP A 218 -23.79 -0.90 -16.06
CA ASP A 218 -24.15 -2.29 -16.39
C ASP A 218 -23.07 -2.99 -17.24
N ALA A 219 -22.34 -2.23 -18.05
CA ALA A 219 -21.20 -2.68 -18.84
C ALA A 219 -20.12 -3.38 -18.01
N SER A 220 -20.00 -3.09 -16.69
CA SER A 220 -19.06 -3.73 -15.78
C SER A 220 -19.22 -5.26 -15.74
N SER A 221 -20.42 -5.77 -16.04
CA SER A 221 -20.70 -7.20 -16.10
C SER A 221 -19.93 -7.95 -17.21
N GLU A 222 -19.35 -7.24 -18.17
CA GLU A 222 -18.52 -7.80 -19.24
C GLU A 222 -17.02 -7.83 -18.88
N LEU A 223 -16.61 -7.24 -17.75
CA LEU A 223 -15.24 -7.26 -17.27
C LEU A 223 -14.87 -8.63 -16.68
N PRO A 224 -13.59 -9.02 -16.71
CA PRO A 224 -13.12 -10.25 -16.09
C PRO A 224 -13.30 -10.23 -14.56
N ALA A 225 -13.27 -11.40 -13.93
CA ALA A 225 -13.22 -11.51 -12.48
C ALA A 225 -11.93 -10.88 -11.91
N ALA A 226 -11.99 -10.43 -10.67
CA ALA A 226 -10.80 -9.96 -9.95
C ALA A 226 -9.83 -11.13 -9.68
N GLU A 227 -8.53 -10.86 -9.84
CA GLU A 227 -7.48 -11.75 -9.35
C GLU A 227 -7.22 -11.48 -7.85
N PRO A 228 -6.74 -12.49 -7.08
CA PRO A 228 -6.47 -12.30 -5.67
C PRO A 228 -5.39 -11.24 -5.42
N TYR A 229 -5.57 -10.42 -4.38
CA TYR A 229 -4.54 -9.51 -3.90
C TYR A 229 -3.50 -10.26 -3.08
N CYS A 230 -2.24 -9.89 -3.27
CA CYS A 230 -1.07 -10.52 -2.70
C CYS A 230 -0.13 -9.49 -2.07
N ILE A 231 0.68 -9.91 -1.13
CA ILE A 231 1.73 -9.09 -0.52
C ILE A 231 2.99 -9.24 -1.36
N ALA A 232 3.54 -8.12 -1.83
CA ALA A 232 4.81 -8.11 -2.57
C ALA A 232 6.00 -7.98 -1.61
N VAL A 233 7.07 -8.72 -1.89
CA VAL A 233 8.40 -8.57 -1.29
C VAL A 233 9.44 -8.40 -2.40
N ALA A 234 10.61 -7.84 -2.07
CA ALA A 234 11.68 -7.66 -3.04
C ALA A 234 12.06 -8.99 -3.70
N LYS A 235 12.43 -8.94 -4.99
CA LYS A 235 12.75 -10.13 -5.79
C LYS A 235 13.84 -10.98 -5.15
N GLY A 236 13.58 -12.29 -5.05
CA GLY A 236 14.45 -13.26 -4.37
C GLY A 236 14.34 -13.26 -2.86
N ASP A 237 13.38 -12.51 -2.29
CA ASP A 237 13.10 -12.41 -0.85
C ASP A 237 14.38 -12.28 0.01
N PRO A 238 15.21 -11.25 -0.22
CA PRO A 238 16.51 -11.12 0.45
C PRO A 238 16.42 -10.96 1.97
N LYS A 239 15.22 -10.60 2.48
CA LYS A 239 14.94 -10.45 3.91
C LYS A 239 14.33 -11.71 4.55
N GLY A 240 14.00 -12.75 3.73
CA GLY A 240 13.43 -14.02 4.20
C GLY A 240 12.05 -13.86 4.84
N LEU A 241 11.23 -12.94 4.34
CA LEU A 241 9.92 -12.61 4.93
C LEU A 241 8.79 -13.49 4.41
N LEU A 242 8.91 -13.99 3.18
CA LEU A 242 7.80 -14.58 2.43
C LEU A 242 7.21 -15.82 3.12
N ASP A 243 8.05 -16.68 3.70
CA ASP A 243 7.57 -17.85 4.44
C ASP A 243 6.77 -17.46 5.68
N GLY A 244 7.24 -16.46 6.43
CA GLY A 244 6.55 -15.93 7.61
C GLY A 244 5.24 -15.25 7.25
N ILE A 245 5.23 -14.44 6.18
CA ILE A 245 4.04 -13.80 5.63
C ILE A 245 3.00 -14.87 5.25
N ASN A 246 3.39 -15.87 4.47
CA ASN A 246 2.47 -16.95 4.06
C ASN A 246 1.91 -17.74 5.24
N ALA A 247 2.72 -17.98 6.28
CA ALA A 247 2.27 -18.64 7.52
C ALA A 247 1.24 -17.77 8.26
N ALA A 248 1.47 -16.45 8.35
CA ALA A 248 0.54 -15.50 8.94
C ALA A 248 -0.79 -15.45 8.15
N LEU A 249 -0.74 -15.37 6.83
CA LEU A 249 -1.93 -15.37 5.97
C LEU A 249 -2.74 -16.67 6.10
N ALA A 250 -2.07 -17.84 6.15
CA ALA A 250 -2.75 -19.12 6.36
C ALA A 250 -3.45 -19.17 7.73
N LYS A 251 -2.82 -18.63 8.77
CA LYS A 251 -3.42 -18.51 10.11
C LYS A 251 -4.61 -17.56 10.10
N MET A 252 -4.45 -16.36 9.51
CA MET A 252 -5.50 -15.36 9.33
C MET A 252 -6.74 -15.96 8.66
N ALA A 253 -6.56 -16.73 7.58
CA ALA A 253 -7.63 -17.43 6.88
C ALA A 253 -8.30 -18.48 7.78
N SER A 254 -7.53 -19.28 8.52
CA SER A 254 -8.07 -20.30 9.43
C SER A 254 -8.89 -19.71 10.60
N GLU A 255 -8.59 -18.47 10.98
CA GLU A 255 -9.28 -17.70 12.03
C GLU A 255 -10.44 -16.85 11.46
N ASN A 256 -10.64 -16.86 10.15
CA ASN A 256 -11.65 -16.04 9.44
C ASN A 256 -11.54 -14.54 9.76
N LYS A 257 -10.30 -14.02 9.91
CA LYS A 257 -10.05 -12.62 10.30
C LYS A 257 -10.44 -11.62 9.23
N ILE A 258 -10.36 -12.02 7.95
CA ILE A 258 -10.61 -11.13 6.83
C ILE A 258 -12.03 -10.52 6.89
N GLU A 259 -13.04 -11.29 7.30
CA GLU A 259 -14.41 -10.79 7.46
C GLU A 259 -14.51 -9.65 8.50
N THR A 260 -13.72 -9.74 9.58
CA THR A 260 -13.64 -8.67 10.57
C THR A 260 -12.97 -7.44 9.99
N PHE A 261 -11.87 -7.62 9.24
CA PHE A 261 -11.12 -6.52 8.64
C PHE A 261 -11.95 -5.77 7.59
N ILE A 262 -12.77 -6.48 6.81
CA ILE A 262 -13.73 -5.87 5.88
C ILE A 262 -14.74 -5.01 6.66
N ALA A 263 -15.39 -5.59 7.67
CA ALA A 263 -16.41 -4.88 8.44
C ALA A 263 -15.85 -3.63 9.16
N ASP A 264 -14.63 -3.73 9.68
CA ASP A 264 -13.93 -2.61 10.34
C ASP A 264 -13.55 -1.52 9.31
N ALA A 265 -13.07 -1.93 8.13
CA ALA A 265 -12.71 -1.01 7.05
C ALA A 265 -13.94 -0.27 6.50
N ASP A 266 -15.04 -0.97 6.25
CA ASP A 266 -16.30 -0.38 5.78
C ASP A 266 -16.84 0.66 6.77
N ALA A 267 -16.77 0.37 8.08
CA ALA A 267 -17.20 1.30 9.11
C ALA A 267 -16.36 2.59 9.18
N LEU A 268 -15.09 2.53 8.74
CA LEU A 268 -14.18 3.66 8.73
C LEU A 268 -14.15 4.40 7.39
N ALA A 269 -14.50 3.72 6.29
CA ALA A 269 -14.41 4.29 4.95
C ALA A 269 -15.31 5.54 4.78
N ASP A 270 -16.44 5.63 5.50
CA ASP A 270 -17.33 6.80 5.48
C ASP A 270 -16.67 8.08 6.04
N VAL A 271 -15.62 7.93 6.84
CA VAL A 271 -14.87 9.06 7.41
C VAL A 271 -13.46 9.16 6.84
N ALA A 272 -13.17 8.42 5.79
CA ALA A 272 -11.89 8.48 5.09
C ALA A 272 -11.59 9.91 4.62
N VAL A 273 -10.35 10.33 4.82
CA VAL A 273 -9.85 11.63 4.37
C VAL A 273 -8.95 11.39 3.18
N GLU A 274 -9.25 12.12 2.12
CA GLU A 274 -8.48 12.07 0.89
C GLU A 274 -7.14 12.78 1.07
N VAL A 275 -6.05 12.02 1.03
CA VAL A 275 -4.70 12.55 1.11
C VAL A 275 -3.98 12.16 -0.17
N SER A 276 -3.55 13.15 -0.96
CA SER A 276 -2.71 12.87 -2.13
C SER A 276 -1.38 12.26 -1.68
N ALA A 277 -0.97 11.17 -2.31
CA ALA A 277 0.38 10.66 -2.19
C ALA A 277 1.33 11.60 -2.95
N ASP A 278 2.21 12.30 -2.23
CA ASP A 278 3.25 13.16 -2.81
C ASP A 278 4.42 12.35 -3.39
#